data_7591b680bba87256376237ada85c27da
#
_entry.id   7591b680bba87256376237ada85c27da
#
_cell.length_a   1.000
_cell.length_b   1.000
_cell.length_c   1.000
_cell.angle_alpha   90.00
_cell.angle_beta   90.00
_cell.angle_gamma   90.00
#
_symmetry.space_group_name_H-M   'P 1'
#
loop_
_entity.id
_entity.type
_entity.pdbx_description
1 polymer ?
#
loop_
_entity_poly.entity_id
_entity_poly.type
_entity_poly.pdbx_seq_one_letter_code
_entity_poly.pdbx_strand_id
1 'polypeptide(L)'
;MIKVYHPSKLTQSNFFQELIQYLDQHHDVTLRQIKKEFGSVSNIDRQLDRFIQAGYICRQHRRYSNNFSYLTSLADLIPDQEIFVETTSPIFEELKCATFIVATTNRTNKVIIQEEGDVVRERLTLSSYFYRLSRRLPLSAEQEGLYQLLGDVNQDYAMKYMTTFLLKFARKEKVVQRRPDIFVQALEMLGFIKEIDIQTYVLTMDVDKERLVFRTYVG
;
A
#
# COMPACT_ATOMS: atom_id res chain seq x y z
N MET A 1 -7.63 21.00 0.43
CA MET A 1 -8.20 19.68 -0.04
C MET A 1 -7.60 18.58 0.83
N ILE A 2 -8.44 17.67 1.32
CA ILE A 2 -8.03 16.57 2.19
C ILE A 2 -7.66 15.36 1.32
N LYS A 3 -6.47 14.79 1.51
CA LYS A 3 -6.05 13.53 0.91
C LYS A 3 -6.11 12.43 1.97
N VAL A 4 -6.66 11.27 1.59
CA VAL A 4 -6.70 10.09 2.46
C VAL A 4 -5.76 9.04 1.90
N TYR A 5 -4.78 8.63 2.69
CA TYR A 5 -3.89 7.51 2.38
C TYR A 5 -4.34 6.26 3.14
N HIS A 6 -4.15 5.10 2.57
CA HIS A 6 -4.54 3.81 3.12
C HIS A 6 -6.03 3.72 3.50
N PRO A 7 -6.96 4.19 2.63
CA PRO A 7 -8.36 4.24 2.96
C PRO A 7 -8.93 2.85 3.28
N SER A 8 -9.78 2.79 4.30
CA SER A 8 -10.63 1.63 4.59
C SER A 8 -11.73 1.48 3.52
N LYS A 9 -12.45 0.36 3.52
CA LYS A 9 -13.63 0.20 2.65
C LYS A 9 -14.67 1.32 2.82
N LEU A 10 -14.72 1.91 4.01
CA LEU A 10 -15.67 2.96 4.33
C LEU A 10 -15.23 4.30 3.75
N THR A 11 -13.96 4.65 3.96
CA THR A 11 -13.36 5.92 3.56
C THR A 11 -12.91 5.95 2.10
N GLN A 12 -12.83 4.79 1.43
CA GLN A 12 -12.55 4.68 0.00
C GLN A 12 -13.75 5.11 -0.88
N SER A 13 -14.97 5.19 -0.33
CA SER A 13 -16.16 5.53 -1.11
C SER A 13 -16.08 6.97 -1.63
N ASN A 14 -16.48 7.20 -2.89
CA ASN A 14 -16.51 8.56 -3.47
C ASN A 14 -17.33 9.52 -2.61
N PHE A 15 -18.48 9.06 -2.10
CA PHE A 15 -19.31 9.89 -1.23
C PHE A 15 -18.56 10.34 0.03
N PHE A 16 -17.79 9.46 0.69
CA PHE A 16 -16.99 9.87 1.86
C PHE A 16 -15.93 10.91 1.47
N GLN A 17 -15.20 10.65 0.39
CA GLN A 17 -14.13 11.54 -0.10
C GLN A 17 -14.66 12.94 -0.43
N GLU A 18 -15.80 13.03 -1.10
CA GLU A 18 -16.44 14.31 -1.44
C GLU A 18 -17.06 14.98 -0.21
N LEU A 19 -17.69 14.20 0.69
CA LEU A 19 -18.32 14.72 1.90
C LEU A 19 -17.32 15.39 2.83
N ILE A 20 -16.14 14.79 3.05
CA ILE A 20 -15.14 15.40 3.93
C ILE A 20 -14.59 16.72 3.38
N GLN A 21 -14.46 16.85 2.04
CA GLN A 21 -14.09 18.11 1.42
C GLN A 21 -15.19 19.17 1.62
N TYR A 22 -16.45 18.75 1.42
CA TYR A 22 -17.59 19.63 1.59
C TYR A 22 -17.70 20.15 3.04
N LEU A 23 -17.53 19.25 4.03
CA LEU A 23 -17.57 19.61 5.46
C LEU A 23 -16.38 20.48 5.88
N ASP A 24 -15.22 20.33 5.21
CA ASP A 24 -14.04 21.14 5.45
C ASP A 24 -14.20 22.59 4.96
N GLN A 25 -14.88 22.75 3.82
CA GLN A 25 -15.11 24.05 3.18
C GLN A 25 -16.31 24.82 3.75
N HIS A 26 -17.23 24.15 4.43
CA HIS A 26 -18.47 24.74 4.90
C HIS A 26 -18.63 24.56 6.42
N HIS A 27 -18.90 25.67 7.10
CA HIS A 27 -19.27 25.63 8.52
C HIS A 27 -20.77 25.40 8.69
N ASP A 28 -21.15 24.82 9.84
CA ASP A 28 -22.56 24.69 10.23
C ASP A 28 -23.43 23.86 9.26
N VAL A 29 -22.89 22.80 8.68
CA VAL A 29 -23.57 21.99 7.67
C VAL A 29 -24.70 21.17 8.29
N THR A 30 -25.90 21.29 7.70
CA THR A 30 -27.11 20.54 8.10
C THR A 30 -27.31 19.31 7.19
N LEU A 31 -28.09 18.33 7.68
CA LEU A 31 -28.51 17.19 6.87
C LEU A 31 -29.22 17.61 5.57
N ARG A 32 -30.02 18.67 5.61
CA ARG A 32 -30.72 19.20 4.41
C ARG A 32 -29.73 19.68 3.36
N GLN A 33 -28.66 20.37 3.77
CA GLN A 33 -27.61 20.81 2.85
C GLN A 33 -26.84 19.63 2.25
N ILE A 34 -26.47 18.63 3.07
CA ILE A 34 -25.82 17.41 2.57
C ILE A 34 -26.72 16.71 1.54
N LYS A 35 -28.02 16.51 1.85
CA LYS A 35 -28.97 15.88 0.91
C LYS A 35 -29.20 16.70 -0.37
N LYS A 36 -29.07 18.00 -0.31
CA LYS A 36 -29.15 18.86 -1.48
C LYS A 36 -27.92 18.74 -2.36
N GLU A 37 -26.74 18.75 -1.76
CA GLU A 37 -25.45 18.65 -2.45
C GLU A 37 -25.25 17.25 -3.08
N PHE A 38 -25.52 16.21 -2.31
CA PHE A 38 -25.30 14.82 -2.68
C PHE A 38 -26.60 14.09 -3.09
N GLY A 39 -27.50 14.77 -3.76
CA GLY A 39 -28.84 14.23 -4.09
C GLY A 39 -28.85 12.95 -4.93
N SER A 40 -27.77 12.67 -5.66
CA SER A 40 -27.60 11.45 -6.45
C SER A 40 -27.16 10.22 -5.63
N VAL A 41 -26.69 10.44 -4.39
CA VAL A 41 -26.22 9.36 -3.52
C VAL A 41 -27.38 8.64 -2.86
N SER A 42 -27.43 7.33 -3.01
CA SER A 42 -28.45 6.50 -2.37
C SER A 42 -28.16 6.30 -0.87
N ASN A 43 -29.22 6.25 -0.06
CA ASN A 43 -29.17 5.92 1.36
C ASN A 43 -28.21 6.82 2.19
N ILE A 44 -28.19 8.13 1.91
CA ILE A 44 -27.32 9.12 2.58
C ILE A 44 -27.37 8.98 4.11
N ASP A 45 -28.58 8.91 4.70
CA ASP A 45 -28.75 8.83 6.17
C ASP A 45 -27.98 7.62 6.73
N ARG A 46 -28.16 6.45 6.13
CA ARG A 46 -27.48 5.22 6.54
C ARG A 46 -25.94 5.31 6.38
N GLN A 47 -25.48 5.96 5.31
CA GLN A 47 -24.05 6.13 5.10
C GLN A 47 -23.44 7.11 6.13
N LEU A 48 -24.13 8.24 6.40
CA LEU A 48 -23.74 9.19 7.44
C LEU A 48 -23.69 8.53 8.81
N ASP A 49 -24.68 7.74 9.17
CA ASP A 49 -24.69 7.01 10.46
C ASP A 49 -23.46 6.09 10.58
N ARG A 50 -23.07 5.41 9.50
CA ARG A 50 -21.85 4.58 9.49
C ARG A 50 -20.59 5.39 9.68
N PHE A 51 -20.47 6.57 9.05
CA PHE A 51 -19.33 7.47 9.21
C PHE A 51 -19.26 8.03 10.64
N ILE A 52 -20.40 8.34 11.23
CA ILE A 52 -20.50 8.80 12.63
C ILE A 52 -20.10 7.69 13.60
N GLN A 53 -20.63 6.47 13.41
CA GLN A 53 -20.32 5.31 14.25
C GLN A 53 -18.84 4.93 14.16
N ALA A 54 -18.22 5.11 13.00
CA ALA A 54 -16.78 4.90 12.78
C ALA A 54 -15.91 6.04 13.30
N GLY A 55 -16.50 7.15 13.76
CA GLY A 55 -15.78 8.29 14.34
C GLY A 55 -15.20 9.29 13.33
N TYR A 56 -15.49 9.16 12.04
CA TYR A 56 -14.98 10.09 11.02
C TYR A 56 -15.75 11.39 10.93
N ILE A 57 -17.04 11.34 11.23
CA ILE A 57 -17.95 12.50 11.19
C ILE A 57 -18.55 12.67 12.59
N CYS A 58 -18.60 13.92 13.05
CA CYS A 58 -19.31 14.30 14.24
C CYS A 58 -20.66 14.90 13.88
N ARG A 59 -21.69 14.60 14.70
CA ARG A 59 -23.00 15.24 14.64
C ARG A 59 -23.33 15.84 16.00
N GLN A 60 -23.29 17.16 16.09
CA GLN A 60 -23.67 17.90 17.30
C GLN A 60 -24.72 18.96 16.96
N HIS A 61 -25.77 19.08 17.76
CA HIS A 61 -26.86 20.06 17.54
C HIS A 61 -27.43 20.06 16.12
N ARG A 62 -27.56 18.86 15.49
CA ARG A 62 -28.00 18.67 14.10
C ARG A 62 -27.08 19.27 13.04
N ARG A 63 -25.82 19.52 13.40
CA ARG A 63 -24.74 19.96 12.50
C ARG A 63 -23.71 18.85 12.32
N TYR A 64 -23.12 18.81 11.18
CA TYR A 64 -22.12 17.80 10.77
C TYR A 64 -20.77 18.45 10.55
N SER A 65 -19.72 17.81 11.01
CA SER A 65 -18.32 18.23 10.83
C SER A 65 -17.40 17.01 10.75
N ASN A 66 -16.21 17.21 10.17
CA ASN A 66 -15.15 16.21 10.21
C ASN A 66 -14.68 15.98 11.67
N ASN A 67 -14.34 14.73 12.00
CA ASN A 67 -13.96 14.32 13.36
C ASN A 67 -12.72 13.44 13.39
N PHE A 68 -11.89 13.51 12.37
CA PHE A 68 -10.59 12.84 12.33
C PHE A 68 -9.45 13.85 12.56
N SER A 69 -8.29 13.35 13.00
CA SER A 69 -7.08 14.16 13.14
C SER A 69 -6.28 14.16 11.85
N TYR A 70 -5.72 15.31 11.50
CA TYR A 70 -4.76 15.40 10.41
C TYR A 70 -3.37 14.96 10.88
N LEU A 71 -2.62 14.32 9.97
CA LEU A 71 -1.20 14.09 10.20
C LEU A 71 -0.47 15.44 10.18
N THR A 72 0.26 15.75 11.24
CA THR A 72 1.01 16.99 11.41
C THR A 72 2.52 16.77 11.50
N SER A 73 2.98 15.54 11.73
CA SER A 73 4.39 15.17 11.82
C SER A 73 4.62 13.76 11.29
N LEU A 74 5.73 13.52 10.61
CA LEU A 74 6.16 12.17 10.22
C LEU A 74 6.50 11.27 11.41
N ALA A 75 6.77 11.87 12.59
CA ALA A 75 7.00 11.09 13.81
C ALA A 75 5.74 10.33 14.27
N ASP A 76 4.56 10.81 13.87
CA ASP A 76 3.26 10.19 14.20
C ASP A 76 2.82 9.20 13.10
N LEU A 77 3.64 9.02 12.07
CA LEU A 77 3.34 8.14 10.95
C LEU A 77 3.44 6.67 11.37
N ILE A 78 2.34 5.96 11.26
CA ILE A 78 2.30 4.50 11.40
C ILE A 78 2.08 3.91 10.02
N PRO A 79 3.02 3.06 9.51
CA PRO A 79 2.86 2.42 8.21
C PRO A 79 1.53 1.68 8.07
N ASP A 80 0.90 1.82 6.89
CA ASP A 80 -0.37 1.16 6.55
C ASP A 80 -1.60 1.57 7.38
N GLN A 81 -1.46 2.52 8.29
CA GLN A 81 -2.58 3.14 8.97
C GLN A 81 -3.25 4.20 8.07
N GLU A 82 -4.55 4.38 8.23
CA GLU A 82 -5.29 5.42 7.53
C GLU A 82 -4.84 6.82 7.96
N ILE A 83 -4.51 7.66 7.00
CA ILE A 83 -3.95 8.99 7.22
C ILE A 83 -4.80 10.02 6.51
N PHE A 84 -5.17 11.08 7.21
CA PHE A 84 -5.79 12.29 6.66
C PHE A 84 -4.76 13.41 6.64
N VAL A 85 -4.57 14.06 5.50
CA VAL A 85 -3.62 15.16 5.36
C VAL A 85 -4.17 16.24 4.45
N GLU A 86 -3.95 17.51 4.81
CA GLU A 86 -4.25 18.63 3.94
C GLU A 86 -3.18 18.76 2.86
N THR A 87 -3.61 18.88 1.60
CA THR A 87 -2.67 18.99 0.47
C THR A 87 -1.90 20.31 0.45
N THR A 88 -2.31 21.28 1.24
CA THR A 88 -1.64 22.58 1.43
C THR A 88 -0.67 22.56 2.61
N SER A 89 -0.67 21.52 3.42
CA SER A 89 0.23 21.39 4.55
C SER A 89 1.65 21.00 4.11
N PRO A 90 2.72 21.52 4.72
CA PRO A 90 4.09 21.13 4.44
C PRO A 90 4.33 19.62 4.58
N ILE A 91 3.70 18.98 5.55
CA ILE A 91 3.80 17.54 5.79
C ILE A 91 3.34 16.70 4.57
N PHE A 92 2.49 17.25 3.70
CA PHE A 92 2.04 16.55 2.51
C PHE A 92 3.18 16.27 1.52
N GLU A 93 4.10 17.23 1.34
CA GLU A 93 5.27 17.03 0.48
C GLU A 93 6.30 16.11 1.15
N GLU A 94 6.51 16.25 2.45
CA GLU A 94 7.38 15.35 3.22
C GLU A 94 6.88 13.90 3.16
N LEU A 95 5.56 13.69 3.23
CA LEU A 95 4.92 12.36 3.18
C LEU A 95 5.14 11.66 1.83
N LYS A 96 5.18 12.41 0.73
CA LYS A 96 5.46 11.84 -0.61
C LYS A 96 6.88 11.27 -0.72
N CYS A 97 7.81 11.85 0.03
CA CYS A 97 9.21 11.41 0.05
C CYS A 97 9.52 10.42 1.17
N ALA A 98 8.59 10.22 2.10
CA ALA A 98 8.78 9.36 3.24
C ALA A 98 8.84 7.89 2.82
N THR A 99 9.85 7.19 3.30
CA THR A 99 10.06 5.76 3.09
C THR A 99 10.19 5.02 4.42
N PHE A 100 9.92 3.73 4.39
CA PHE A 100 10.07 2.87 5.55
C PHE A 100 10.38 1.43 5.13
N ILE A 101 11.00 0.67 6.01
CA ILE A 101 11.34 -0.72 5.74
C ILE A 101 10.12 -1.60 6.01
N VAL A 102 9.73 -2.36 4.99
CA VAL A 102 8.69 -3.39 5.08
C VAL A 102 9.33 -4.76 5.11
N ALA A 103 9.00 -5.54 6.12
CA ALA A 103 9.42 -6.93 6.22
C ALA A 103 8.27 -7.85 5.79
N THR A 104 8.46 -8.59 4.71
CA THR A 104 7.50 -9.57 4.22
C THR A 104 7.98 -10.97 4.57
N THR A 105 7.12 -11.75 5.22
CA THR A 105 7.38 -13.13 5.63
C THR A 105 6.45 -14.10 4.89
N ASN A 106 6.73 -15.39 4.99
CA ASN A 106 5.86 -16.43 4.45
C ASN A 106 5.71 -17.60 5.44
N ARG A 107 4.73 -18.43 5.21
CA ARG A 107 4.42 -19.59 6.11
C ARG A 107 5.21 -20.85 5.80
N THR A 108 5.97 -20.86 4.70
CA THR A 108 6.60 -22.08 4.18
C THR A 108 8.03 -22.25 4.68
N ASN A 109 8.75 -21.13 4.83
CA ASN A 109 10.13 -21.12 5.26
C ASN A 109 10.40 -19.86 6.11
N LYS A 110 11.63 -19.75 6.64
CA LYS A 110 12.02 -18.65 7.53
C LYS A 110 12.56 -17.43 6.78
N VAL A 111 12.44 -17.38 5.46
CA VAL A 111 12.96 -16.23 4.68
C VAL A 111 12.13 -15.00 4.97
N ILE A 112 12.83 -13.89 5.23
CA ILE A 112 12.28 -12.55 5.38
C ILE A 112 12.81 -11.72 4.23
N ILE A 113 11.92 -11.05 3.49
CA ILE A 113 12.28 -10.06 2.48
C ILE A 113 12.06 -8.68 3.10
N GLN A 114 13.09 -7.86 3.16
CA GLN A 114 13.01 -6.47 3.60
C GLN A 114 13.17 -5.56 2.38
N GLU A 115 12.19 -4.70 2.19
CA GLU A 115 12.13 -3.74 1.09
C GLU A 115 11.91 -2.34 1.63
N GLU A 116 12.39 -1.33 0.94
CA GLU A 116 12.01 0.04 1.21
C GLU A 116 10.73 0.38 0.47
N GLY A 117 9.66 0.59 1.21
CA GLY A 117 8.37 1.04 0.71
C GLY A 117 8.16 2.54 0.92
N ASP A 118 7.34 3.14 0.07
CA ASP A 118 6.80 4.47 0.25
C ASP A 118 5.44 4.42 0.96
N VAL A 119 5.02 5.54 1.53
CA VAL A 119 3.72 5.63 2.22
C VAL A 119 2.56 5.38 1.27
N VAL A 120 2.71 5.77 0.00
CA VAL A 120 1.65 5.65 -1.02
C VAL A 120 1.53 4.23 -1.58
N ARG A 121 2.55 3.40 -1.36
CA ARG A 121 2.64 2.04 -1.90
C ARG A 121 2.61 1.99 -3.43
N GLU A 122 3.24 2.98 -4.09
CA GLU A 122 3.30 3.08 -5.56
C GLU A 122 4.59 2.54 -6.16
N ARG A 123 5.68 2.47 -5.38
CA ARG A 123 6.94 1.87 -5.84
C ARG A 123 6.79 0.41 -6.23
N LEU A 124 7.59 -0.03 -7.19
CA LEU A 124 7.69 -1.44 -7.57
C LEU A 124 8.44 -2.22 -6.49
N THR A 125 7.70 -2.64 -5.48
CA THR A 125 8.15 -3.57 -4.45
C THR A 125 7.14 -4.71 -4.32
N LEU A 126 7.59 -5.87 -3.88
CA LEU A 126 6.71 -7.03 -3.70
C LEU A 126 5.64 -6.75 -2.63
N SER A 127 6.06 -6.08 -1.55
CA SER A 127 5.16 -5.69 -0.45
C SER A 127 4.10 -4.69 -0.91
N SER A 128 4.46 -3.67 -1.69
CA SER A 128 3.51 -2.66 -2.20
C SER A 128 2.54 -3.27 -3.21
N TYR A 129 3.02 -4.15 -4.09
CA TYR A 129 2.19 -4.87 -5.05
C TYR A 129 1.09 -5.68 -4.35
N PHE A 130 1.44 -6.56 -3.42
CA PHE A 130 0.44 -7.36 -2.69
C PHE A 130 -0.44 -6.53 -1.77
N TYR A 131 0.07 -5.46 -1.19
CA TYR A 131 -0.73 -4.51 -0.43
C TYR A 131 -1.88 -3.95 -1.29
N ARG A 132 -1.58 -3.43 -2.49
CA ARG A 132 -2.59 -2.83 -3.37
C ARG A 132 -3.58 -3.87 -3.88
N LEU A 133 -3.12 -5.06 -4.27
CA LEU A 133 -4.02 -6.17 -4.66
C LEU A 133 -4.98 -6.56 -3.54
N SER A 134 -4.48 -6.76 -2.33
CA SER A 134 -5.31 -7.19 -1.18
C SER A 134 -6.39 -6.18 -0.81
N ARG A 135 -6.12 -4.91 -1.06
CA ARG A 135 -7.07 -3.80 -0.80
C ARG A 135 -7.86 -3.39 -2.04
N ARG A 136 -7.65 -4.03 -3.18
CA ARG A 136 -8.28 -3.69 -4.47
C ARG A 136 -8.04 -2.24 -4.87
N LEU A 137 -6.85 -1.72 -4.59
CA LEU A 137 -6.42 -0.40 -5.04
C LEU A 137 -5.90 -0.50 -6.48
N PRO A 138 -6.03 0.56 -7.30
CA PRO A 138 -5.42 0.58 -8.63
C PRO A 138 -3.91 0.40 -8.50
N LEU A 139 -3.29 -0.35 -9.39
CA LEU A 139 -1.84 -0.50 -9.44
C LEU A 139 -1.20 0.76 -10.00
N SER A 140 0.05 1.03 -9.62
CA SER A 140 0.85 2.09 -10.25
C SER A 140 1.38 1.61 -11.61
N ALA A 141 1.79 2.55 -12.47
CA ALA A 141 2.38 2.23 -13.76
C ALA A 141 3.61 1.30 -13.64
N GLU A 142 4.41 1.45 -12.57
CA GLU A 142 5.55 0.59 -12.28
C GLU A 142 5.14 -0.85 -11.93
N GLN A 143 3.98 -1.03 -11.30
CA GLN A 143 3.48 -2.33 -10.84
C GLN A 143 2.70 -3.08 -11.93
N GLU A 144 2.24 -2.40 -12.98
CA GLU A 144 1.47 -3.02 -14.06
C GLU A 144 2.24 -4.15 -14.76
N GLY A 145 3.55 -3.99 -14.98
CA GLY A 145 4.40 -5.02 -15.56
C GLY A 145 4.44 -6.30 -14.72
N LEU A 146 4.51 -6.15 -13.39
CA LEU A 146 4.47 -7.28 -12.45
C LEU A 146 3.09 -7.96 -12.46
N TYR A 147 2.01 -7.19 -12.63
CA TYR A 147 0.67 -7.73 -12.76
C TYR A 147 0.46 -8.52 -14.06
N GLN A 148 1.02 -8.06 -15.17
CA GLN A 148 0.98 -8.81 -16.44
C GLN A 148 1.67 -10.17 -16.30
N LEU A 149 2.69 -10.28 -15.46
CA LEU A 149 3.42 -11.53 -15.23
C LEU A 149 2.74 -12.44 -14.20
N LEU A 150 2.32 -11.90 -13.05
CA LEU A 150 1.81 -12.65 -11.91
C LEU A 150 0.27 -12.69 -11.84
N GLY A 151 -0.42 -11.66 -12.35
CA GLY A 151 -1.86 -11.51 -12.22
C GLY A 151 -2.33 -11.44 -10.77
N ASP A 152 -3.51 -11.98 -10.51
CA ASP A 152 -4.13 -12.06 -9.18
C ASP A 152 -3.59 -13.23 -8.33
N VAL A 153 -2.31 -13.58 -8.49
CA VAL A 153 -1.72 -14.68 -7.74
C VAL A 153 -1.86 -14.46 -6.23
N ASN A 154 -2.21 -15.53 -5.52
CA ASN A 154 -2.25 -15.48 -4.06
C ASN A 154 -0.86 -15.16 -3.48
N GLN A 155 -0.79 -14.21 -2.55
CA GLN A 155 0.46 -13.76 -1.93
C GLN A 155 1.24 -14.92 -1.29
N ASP A 156 0.59 -15.77 -0.48
CA ASP A 156 1.26 -16.89 0.20
C ASP A 156 1.85 -17.88 -0.82
N TYR A 157 1.15 -18.09 -1.94
CA TYR A 157 1.61 -18.96 -3.01
C TYR A 157 2.84 -18.37 -3.72
N ALA A 158 2.79 -17.11 -4.13
CA ALA A 158 3.91 -16.43 -4.75
C ALA A 158 5.13 -16.40 -3.81
N MET A 159 4.93 -16.00 -2.56
CA MET A 159 5.97 -15.95 -1.53
C MET A 159 6.64 -17.31 -1.31
N LYS A 160 5.88 -18.40 -1.32
CA LYS A 160 6.44 -19.75 -1.22
C LYS A 160 7.48 -20.03 -2.31
N TYR A 161 7.15 -19.76 -3.56
CA TYR A 161 8.05 -20.07 -4.69
C TYR A 161 9.21 -19.09 -4.78
N MET A 162 8.95 -17.80 -4.65
CA MET A 162 9.98 -16.75 -4.69
C MET A 162 11.02 -16.96 -3.58
N THR A 163 10.58 -17.15 -2.34
CA THR A 163 11.50 -17.36 -1.21
C THR A 163 12.22 -18.70 -1.29
N THR A 164 11.60 -19.75 -1.84
CA THR A 164 12.29 -21.04 -2.09
C THR A 164 13.40 -20.87 -3.12
N PHE A 165 13.22 -20.02 -4.12
CA PHE A 165 14.28 -19.71 -5.08
C PHE A 165 15.39 -18.90 -4.42
N LEU A 166 15.07 -17.83 -3.66
CA LEU A 166 16.04 -16.99 -2.94
C LEU A 166 16.89 -17.81 -1.95
N LEU A 167 16.33 -18.80 -1.28
CA LEU A 167 17.06 -19.69 -0.37
C LEU A 167 18.25 -20.40 -1.01
N LYS A 168 18.25 -20.61 -2.32
CA LYS A 168 19.39 -21.21 -3.03
C LYS A 168 20.63 -20.33 -2.91
N PHE A 169 20.47 -19.01 -2.83
CA PHE A 169 21.56 -18.06 -2.69
C PHE A 169 22.19 -17.99 -1.28
N ALA A 170 21.52 -18.51 -0.27
CA ALA A 170 22.14 -18.68 1.03
C ALA A 170 23.35 -19.63 0.99
N ARG A 171 23.39 -20.53 -0.02
CA ARG A 171 24.45 -21.54 -0.18
C ARG A 171 25.26 -21.42 -1.47
N LYS A 172 24.79 -20.66 -2.44
CA LYS A 172 25.39 -20.57 -3.79
C LYS A 172 25.45 -19.09 -4.21
N GLU A 173 26.53 -18.70 -4.85
CA GLU A 173 26.64 -17.35 -5.44
C GLU A 173 25.90 -17.25 -6.77
N LYS A 174 25.80 -18.37 -7.52
CA LYS A 174 25.09 -18.45 -8.80
C LYS A 174 24.07 -19.58 -8.77
N VAL A 175 22.91 -19.33 -9.35
CA VAL A 175 21.81 -20.31 -9.43
C VAL A 175 21.36 -20.44 -10.88
N VAL A 176 21.28 -21.69 -11.36
CA VAL A 176 20.77 -22.02 -12.70
C VAL A 176 19.29 -22.39 -12.61
N GLN A 177 18.46 -21.79 -13.46
CA GLN A 177 17.04 -22.09 -13.62
C GLN A 177 16.73 -22.43 -15.08
N ARG A 178 16.77 -23.75 -15.40
CA ARG A 178 16.66 -24.20 -16.79
C ARG A 178 15.26 -24.07 -17.40
N ARG A 179 14.21 -24.09 -16.58
CA ARG A 179 12.83 -23.98 -17.07
C ARG A 179 12.32 -22.56 -16.80
N PRO A 180 11.61 -21.95 -17.75
CA PRO A 180 10.93 -20.68 -17.51
C PRO A 180 10.06 -20.79 -16.25
N ASP A 181 10.14 -19.79 -15.38
CA ASP A 181 9.40 -19.74 -14.12
C ASP A 181 8.99 -18.28 -13.88
N ILE A 182 7.68 -18.04 -13.78
CA ILE A 182 7.13 -16.68 -13.62
C ILE A 182 7.59 -16.03 -12.32
N PHE A 183 7.85 -16.82 -11.25
CA PHE A 183 8.32 -16.27 -9.98
C PHE A 183 9.79 -15.86 -10.06
N VAL A 184 10.60 -16.56 -10.85
CA VAL A 184 12.00 -16.17 -11.11
C VAL A 184 12.03 -14.90 -11.97
N GLN A 185 11.19 -14.79 -12.99
CA GLN A 185 11.04 -13.58 -13.79
C GLN A 185 10.56 -12.40 -12.93
N ALA A 186 9.62 -12.63 -12.00
CA ALA A 186 9.17 -11.62 -11.08
C ALA A 186 10.28 -11.15 -10.12
N LEU A 187 11.12 -12.06 -9.61
CA LEU A 187 12.30 -11.71 -8.80
C LEU A 187 13.30 -10.85 -9.58
N GLU A 188 13.48 -11.13 -10.87
CA GLU A 188 14.33 -10.33 -11.73
C GLU A 188 13.73 -8.94 -12.00
N MET A 189 12.43 -8.87 -12.30
CA MET A 189 11.71 -7.61 -12.50
C MET A 189 11.74 -6.73 -11.25
N LEU A 190 11.65 -7.33 -10.05
CA LEU A 190 11.79 -6.65 -8.76
C LEU A 190 13.23 -6.24 -8.46
N GLY A 191 14.20 -6.64 -9.29
CA GLY A 191 15.61 -6.36 -9.07
C GLY A 191 16.24 -7.15 -7.93
N PHE A 192 15.65 -8.26 -7.48
CA PHE A 192 16.19 -9.10 -6.40
C PHE A 192 17.29 -10.04 -6.88
N ILE A 193 17.24 -10.40 -8.16
CA ILE A 193 18.23 -11.21 -8.86
C ILE A 193 18.50 -10.59 -10.24
N LYS A 194 19.61 -10.99 -10.86
CA LYS A 194 19.99 -10.57 -12.20
C LYS A 194 20.49 -11.78 -12.99
N GLU A 195 20.02 -11.94 -14.22
CA GLU A 195 20.58 -12.89 -15.16
C GLU A 195 21.96 -12.39 -15.64
N ILE A 196 22.99 -13.23 -15.52
CA ILE A 196 24.37 -12.90 -15.93
C ILE A 196 24.85 -13.77 -17.08
N ASP A 197 24.22 -14.88 -17.32
CA ASP A 197 24.43 -15.81 -18.43
C ASP A 197 23.14 -16.60 -18.65
N ILE A 198 23.00 -17.29 -19.78
CA ILE A 198 21.78 -18.03 -20.13
C ILE A 198 21.27 -18.83 -18.92
N GLN A 199 20.11 -18.49 -18.43
CA GLN A 199 19.42 -19.14 -17.29
C GLN A 199 20.25 -19.20 -15.99
N THR A 200 21.23 -18.30 -15.84
CA THR A 200 22.13 -18.24 -14.67
C THR A 200 21.99 -16.90 -13.98
N TYR A 201 21.57 -16.94 -12.73
CA TYR A 201 21.23 -15.78 -11.93
C TYR A 201 22.18 -15.57 -10.77
N VAL A 202 22.40 -14.31 -10.40
CA VAL A 202 23.07 -13.88 -9.17
C VAL A 202 22.11 -13.07 -8.31
N LEU A 203 22.35 -13.06 -7.00
CA LEU A 203 21.58 -12.24 -6.07
C LEU A 203 22.09 -10.80 -6.14
N THR A 204 21.14 -9.85 -6.17
CA THR A 204 21.42 -8.40 -6.12
C THR A 204 21.07 -7.80 -4.77
N MET A 205 20.42 -8.56 -3.88
CA MET A 205 20.07 -8.19 -2.52
C MET A 205 21.23 -8.45 -1.56
N ASP A 206 21.26 -7.70 -0.46
CA ASP A 206 22.05 -8.11 0.71
C ASP A 206 21.41 -9.28 1.44
N VAL A 207 22.19 -10.21 1.97
CA VAL A 207 21.67 -11.40 2.65
C VAL A 207 22.36 -11.67 3.97
N ASP A 208 21.58 -11.66 5.04
CA ASP A 208 21.96 -12.25 6.32
C ASP A 208 21.66 -13.76 6.24
N LYS A 209 22.68 -14.55 6.01
CA LYS A 209 22.55 -16.01 5.80
C LYS A 209 22.14 -16.76 7.06
N GLU A 210 22.44 -16.24 8.25
CA GLU A 210 22.09 -16.87 9.53
C GLU A 210 20.60 -16.70 9.84
N ARG A 211 20.10 -15.47 9.60
CA ARG A 211 18.69 -15.11 9.85
C ARG A 211 17.79 -15.30 8.64
N LEU A 212 18.37 -15.59 7.47
CA LEU A 212 17.67 -15.69 6.19
C LEU A 212 16.90 -14.42 5.83
N VAL A 213 17.52 -13.25 6.09
CA VAL A 213 16.94 -11.94 5.77
C VAL A 213 17.59 -11.43 4.48
N PHE A 214 16.76 -11.20 3.47
CA PHE A 214 17.14 -10.62 2.18
C PHE A 214 16.70 -9.15 2.15
N ARG A 215 17.64 -8.23 1.90
CA ARG A 215 17.37 -6.78 1.89
C ARG A 215 17.60 -6.20 0.52
N THR A 216 16.66 -5.44 0.02
CA THR A 216 16.90 -4.62 -1.17
C THR A 216 17.81 -3.46 -0.80
N TYR A 217 18.80 -3.18 -1.69
CA TYR A 217 19.52 -1.92 -1.58
C TYR A 217 18.63 -0.80 -2.09
N VAL A 218 18.63 0.29 -1.32
CA VAL A 218 18.10 1.56 -1.78
C VAL A 218 19.23 2.25 -2.53
N GLY A 219 19.06 2.40 -3.82
CA GLY A 219 19.95 3.20 -4.66
C GLY A 219 19.61 4.67 -4.59
#